data_8fac021f64cc0836a4704f864047ce13
#
_entry.id   8fac021f64cc0836a4704f864047ce13
#
_cell.length_a   1.000
_cell.length_b   1.000
_cell.length_c   1.000
_cell.angle_alpha   90.00
_cell.angle_beta   90.00
_cell.angle_gamma   90.00
#
_symmetry.space_group_name_H-M   'P 1'
#
loop_
_entity.id
_entity.type
_entity.pdbx_description
1 polymer ?
#
loop_
_entity_poly.entity_id
_entity_poly.type
_entity_poly.pdbx_seq_one_letter_code
_entity_poly.pdbx_strand_id
1 'polypeptide(L)'
;MKKVKKLSALFLAMVMLFALVACGADPAADAGNEAENTNPDAENLVIKMGHAESDNENSCHHMADTKFAELVNEYSDGRITIEVFANGQLGGERDMVEGLQIGTVDMCSVANLSLSGFDESFGVFDLPYFFDTAEDAYKILDSEYFNDVMCPALAEKTGIRILGVGVGGYRNIACNKTITSIDDFNSLKIRVPQNSLYVDAYDALGFQTTTMAISEVVAGLQQGTVDGFEMMITPLY
;
A
#
# COMPACT_ATOMS: atom_id res chain seq x y z
N MET A 1 42.16 -10.51 -47.17
CA MET A 1 41.47 -10.25 -45.93
C MET A 1 41.55 -11.43 -44.93
N LYS A 2 42.74 -11.91 -44.56
CA LYS A 2 42.94 -13.07 -43.67
C LYS A 2 44.12 -12.94 -42.69
N LYS A 3 44.60 -11.70 -42.37
CA LYS A 3 45.76 -11.49 -41.48
C LYS A 3 45.51 -10.58 -40.26
N VAL A 4 44.28 -10.14 -39.97
CA VAL A 4 43.98 -9.23 -38.83
C VAL A 4 43.38 -9.95 -37.62
N LYS A 5 42.98 -11.23 -37.73
CA LYS A 5 42.31 -11.98 -36.64
C LYS A 5 43.25 -12.73 -35.68
N LYS A 6 44.55 -12.64 -35.79
CA LYS A 6 45.51 -13.36 -34.91
C LYS A 6 46.25 -12.50 -33.89
N LEU A 7 46.04 -11.18 -33.86
CA LEU A 7 46.73 -10.28 -32.91
C LEU A 7 45.90 -9.92 -31.68
N SER A 8 44.58 -10.16 -31.68
CA SER A 8 43.68 -9.86 -30.53
C SER A 8 43.62 -10.95 -29.48
N ALA A 9 44.13 -12.16 -29.76
CA ALA A 9 44.09 -13.28 -28.81
C ALA A 9 45.29 -13.35 -27.85
N LEU A 10 46.35 -12.58 -28.10
CA LEU A 10 47.58 -12.63 -27.31
C LEU A 10 47.64 -11.56 -26.20
N PHE A 11 46.74 -10.58 -26.22
CA PHE A 11 46.73 -9.50 -25.22
C PHE A 11 45.78 -9.79 -24.01
N LEU A 12 44.93 -10.82 -24.10
CA LEU A 12 43.99 -11.17 -23.03
C LEU A 12 44.54 -12.23 -22.06
N ALA A 13 45.71 -12.82 -22.33
CA ALA A 13 46.31 -13.87 -21.52
C ALA A 13 47.38 -13.38 -20.51
N MET A 14 47.70 -12.09 -20.48
CA MET A 14 48.81 -11.55 -19.69
C MET A 14 48.41 -10.67 -18.50
N VAL A 15 47.11 -10.61 -18.13
CA VAL A 15 46.61 -9.83 -16.98
C VAL A 15 46.18 -10.71 -15.79
N MET A 16 46.29 -12.02 -15.87
CA MET A 16 45.85 -12.94 -14.79
C MET A 16 46.98 -13.56 -13.95
N LEU A 17 48.13 -12.91 -13.80
CA LEU A 17 49.24 -13.51 -13.04
C LEU A 17 49.96 -12.54 -12.08
N PHE A 18 49.18 -11.75 -11.30
CA PHE A 18 49.76 -11.01 -10.18
C PHE A 18 48.72 -10.80 -9.05
N ALA A 19 48.41 -11.83 -8.27
CA ALA A 19 47.80 -11.67 -6.94
C ALA A 19 47.90 -12.97 -6.14
N LEU A 20 49.09 -13.35 -5.73
CA LEU A 20 49.33 -14.34 -4.68
C LEU A 20 50.66 -14.02 -4.05
N VAL A 21 50.69 -13.27 -2.97
CA VAL A 21 51.62 -13.34 -1.83
C VAL A 21 51.24 -12.25 -0.83
N ALA A 22 50.65 -12.65 0.32
CA ALA A 22 51.10 -12.25 1.65
C ALA A 22 50.09 -12.80 2.70
N CYS A 23 50.43 -13.97 3.20
CA CYS A 23 50.01 -14.41 4.53
C CYS A 23 50.98 -13.87 5.55
N GLY A 24 50.53 -13.31 6.67
CA GLY A 24 51.32 -12.95 7.84
C GLY A 24 50.39 -12.66 9.00
N ALA A 25 50.29 -13.61 9.94
CA ALA A 25 49.53 -13.53 11.21
C ALA A 25 50.23 -12.58 12.20
N ASP A 26 49.53 -11.92 13.11
CA ASP A 26 49.10 -12.31 14.44
C ASP A 26 48.35 -11.19 15.22
N PRO A 27 47.81 -11.37 16.46
CA PRO A 27 46.46 -11.04 16.79
C PRO A 27 46.27 -9.93 17.86
N ALA A 28 45.01 -9.62 18.11
CA ALA A 28 44.42 -8.96 19.26
C ALA A 28 44.28 -7.42 19.25
N ALA A 29 43.04 -6.98 19.14
CA ALA A 29 42.33 -6.20 20.16
C ALA A 29 40.90 -5.91 19.71
N ASP A 30 39.98 -6.32 20.53
CA ASP A 30 38.59 -6.02 20.63
C ASP A 30 38.31 -4.51 20.55
N ALA A 31 37.52 -4.06 19.57
CA ALA A 31 36.73 -2.83 19.63
C ALA A 31 35.59 -2.99 18.60
N GLY A 32 34.37 -3.12 19.12
CA GLY A 32 33.17 -3.16 18.32
C GLY A 32 33.11 -2.03 17.31
N ASN A 33 33.26 -2.38 16.07
CA ASN A 33 33.00 -1.52 14.95
C ASN A 33 31.77 -2.11 14.27
N GLU A 34 30.62 -1.45 14.45
CA GLU A 34 29.47 -1.66 13.59
C GLU A 34 29.98 -1.46 12.16
N ALA A 35 30.06 -2.55 11.43
CA ALA A 35 30.47 -2.51 10.04
C ALA A 35 29.38 -1.74 9.27
N GLU A 36 29.68 -0.49 8.98
CA GLU A 36 29.02 0.31 7.97
C GLU A 36 29.12 -0.46 6.65
N ASN A 37 28.05 -1.19 6.32
CA ASN A 37 27.96 -1.96 5.09
C ASN A 37 27.66 -1.01 3.92
N THR A 38 28.60 -0.13 3.64
CA THR A 38 28.57 0.73 2.45
C THR A 38 28.97 -0.12 1.25
N ASN A 39 27.97 -0.73 0.61
CA ASN A 39 28.14 -1.22 -0.76
C ASN A 39 28.10 0.00 -1.69
N PRO A 40 29.22 0.46 -2.26
CA PRO A 40 29.26 1.66 -3.09
C PRO A 40 28.54 1.51 -4.45
N ASP A 41 28.11 0.29 -4.80
CA ASP A 41 27.38 -0.01 -6.04
C ASP A 41 25.87 -0.23 -5.82
N ALA A 42 25.32 0.13 -4.66
CA ALA A 42 23.88 0.06 -4.45
C ALA A 42 23.20 1.18 -5.27
N GLU A 43 22.57 0.80 -6.38
CA GLU A 43 21.74 1.72 -7.17
C GLU A 43 20.69 2.39 -6.28
N ASN A 44 20.49 3.70 -6.45
CA ASN A 44 19.42 4.42 -5.78
C ASN A 44 18.08 3.86 -6.27
N LEU A 45 17.24 3.40 -5.35
CA LEU A 45 15.93 2.85 -5.63
C LEU A 45 14.87 3.94 -5.51
N VAL A 46 14.06 4.12 -6.55
CA VAL A 46 12.88 4.98 -6.51
C VAL A 46 11.64 4.11 -6.57
N ILE A 47 10.76 4.24 -5.56
CA ILE A 47 9.53 3.48 -5.41
C ILE A 47 8.35 4.43 -5.60
N LYS A 48 7.39 4.07 -6.44
CA LYS A 48 6.14 4.80 -6.63
C LYS A 48 5.08 4.23 -5.70
N MET A 49 4.60 5.07 -4.77
CA MET A 49 3.55 4.72 -3.81
C MET A 49 2.31 5.55 -4.07
N GLY A 50 1.16 4.91 -4.27
CA GLY A 50 -0.11 5.58 -4.55
C GLY A 50 -1.14 5.45 -3.45
N HIS A 51 -2.01 6.48 -3.32
CA HIS A 51 -3.26 6.40 -2.58
C HIS A 51 -4.35 7.22 -3.29
N ALA A 52 -5.62 6.89 -3.03
CA ALA A 52 -6.75 7.52 -3.71
C ALA A 52 -7.32 8.76 -3.01
N GLU A 53 -6.89 9.04 -1.79
CA GLU A 53 -7.35 10.17 -0.99
C GLU A 53 -6.64 11.48 -1.34
N SER A 54 -7.14 12.60 -0.76
CA SER A 54 -6.58 13.93 -0.98
C SER A 54 -5.15 14.07 -0.44
N ASP A 55 -4.37 14.96 -1.05
CA ASP A 55 -2.99 15.32 -0.70
C ASP A 55 -2.91 16.40 0.39
N ASN A 56 -3.62 16.21 1.50
CA ASN A 56 -3.65 17.18 2.58
C ASN A 56 -3.56 16.50 3.97
N GLU A 57 -3.36 17.32 4.99
CA GLU A 57 -3.17 16.89 6.38
C GLU A 57 -4.41 16.24 7.03
N ASN A 58 -5.58 16.26 6.38
CA ASN A 58 -6.78 15.58 6.87
C ASN A 58 -6.91 14.16 6.32
N SER A 59 -6.06 13.75 5.38
CA SER A 59 -6.02 12.39 4.85
C SER A 59 -5.05 11.54 5.67
N CYS A 60 -5.57 10.51 6.33
CA CYS A 60 -4.74 9.59 7.11
C CYS A 60 -3.76 8.79 6.22
N HIS A 61 -4.17 8.42 5.00
CA HIS A 61 -3.29 7.77 4.04
C HIS A 61 -2.15 8.71 3.65
N HIS A 62 -2.46 9.96 3.23
CA HIS A 62 -1.43 10.90 2.81
C HIS A 62 -0.40 11.19 3.91
N MET A 63 -0.87 11.40 5.14
CA MET A 63 0.03 11.64 6.29
C MET A 63 0.91 10.43 6.59
N ALA A 64 0.34 9.23 6.62
CA ALA A 64 1.08 8.00 6.89
C ALA A 64 2.11 7.72 5.79
N ASP A 65 1.70 7.82 4.52
CA ASP A 65 2.54 7.54 3.37
C ASP A 65 3.70 8.53 3.25
N THR A 66 3.43 9.82 3.46
CA THR A 66 4.47 10.87 3.47
C THR A 66 5.48 10.64 4.60
N LYS A 67 4.99 10.31 5.80
CA LYS A 67 5.88 10.03 6.93
C LYS A 67 6.68 8.75 6.73
N PHE A 68 6.06 7.71 6.15
CA PHE A 68 6.76 6.49 5.79
C PHE A 68 7.86 6.75 4.75
N ALA A 69 7.57 7.53 3.71
CA ALA A 69 8.53 7.90 2.69
C ALA A 69 9.73 8.67 3.27
N GLU A 70 9.47 9.63 4.18
CA GLU A 70 10.52 10.37 4.90
C GLU A 70 11.43 9.43 5.70
N LEU A 71 10.83 8.53 6.52
CA LEU A 71 11.60 7.61 7.37
C LEU A 71 12.39 6.59 6.56
N VAL A 72 11.83 6.07 5.46
CA VAL A 72 12.55 5.15 4.58
C VAL A 72 13.76 5.84 3.94
N ASN A 73 13.61 7.08 3.51
CA ASN A 73 14.72 7.86 2.96
C ASN A 73 15.81 8.10 4.03
N GLU A 74 15.41 8.51 5.24
CA GLU A 74 16.32 8.71 6.38
C GLU A 74 17.07 7.43 6.75
N TYR A 75 16.35 6.32 7.00
CA TYR A 75 16.95 5.05 7.45
C TYR A 75 17.74 4.32 6.36
N SER A 76 17.54 4.69 5.10
CA SER A 76 18.34 4.16 3.99
C SER A 76 19.52 5.05 3.61
N ASP A 77 19.80 6.13 4.37
CA ASP A 77 20.82 7.13 4.04
C ASP A 77 20.63 7.71 2.62
N GLY A 78 19.37 7.95 2.24
CA GLY A 78 18.99 8.49 0.94
C GLY A 78 19.04 7.49 -0.23
N ARG A 79 19.36 6.22 0.02
CA ARG A 79 19.41 5.19 -1.05
C ARG A 79 18.04 4.79 -1.57
N ILE A 80 16.99 4.93 -0.76
CA ILE A 80 15.61 4.62 -1.16
C ILE A 80 14.80 5.90 -1.09
N THR A 81 14.15 6.23 -2.20
CA THR A 81 13.22 7.36 -2.29
C THR A 81 11.83 6.81 -2.64
N ILE A 82 10.82 7.19 -1.87
CA ILE A 82 9.43 6.87 -2.16
C ILE A 82 8.75 8.14 -2.68
N GLU A 83 8.26 8.10 -3.91
CA GLU A 83 7.44 9.15 -4.51
C GLU A 83 5.96 8.85 -4.22
N VAL A 84 5.29 9.73 -3.45
CA VAL A 84 3.89 9.57 -3.07
C VAL A 84 2.97 10.24 -4.08
N PHE A 85 2.07 9.46 -4.67
CA PHE A 85 1.06 9.88 -5.65
C PHE A 85 -0.33 9.84 -5.02
N ALA A 86 -0.84 11.00 -4.66
CA ALA A 86 -2.16 11.17 -4.05
C ALA A 86 -3.29 11.30 -5.08
N ASN A 87 -4.53 11.50 -4.62
CA ASN A 87 -5.71 11.81 -5.44
C ASN A 87 -6.01 10.77 -6.54
N GLY A 88 -5.59 9.52 -6.36
CA GLY A 88 -5.79 8.47 -7.35
C GLY A 88 -4.99 8.67 -8.65
N GLN A 89 -3.84 9.36 -8.60
CA GLN A 89 -2.99 9.58 -9.78
C GLN A 89 -2.49 8.28 -10.41
N LEU A 90 -2.35 7.21 -9.62
CA LEU A 90 -1.99 5.87 -10.10
C LEU A 90 -3.22 4.96 -10.32
N GLY A 91 -4.44 5.53 -10.35
CA GLY A 91 -5.71 4.83 -10.45
C GLY A 91 -6.49 4.80 -9.13
N GLY A 92 -7.70 4.24 -9.15
CA GLY A 92 -8.46 3.95 -7.95
C GLY A 92 -7.79 2.87 -7.10
N GLU A 93 -8.27 2.65 -5.87
CA GLU A 93 -7.66 1.66 -4.97
C GLU A 93 -7.59 0.26 -5.59
N ARG A 94 -8.67 -0.17 -6.25
CA ARG A 94 -8.71 -1.46 -6.95
C ARG A 94 -7.69 -1.51 -8.09
N ASP A 95 -7.60 -0.43 -8.89
CA ASP A 95 -6.66 -0.36 -10.03
C ASP A 95 -5.21 -0.42 -9.53
N MET A 96 -4.91 0.22 -8.38
CA MET A 96 -3.58 0.16 -7.77
C MET A 96 -3.24 -1.25 -7.28
N VAL A 97 -4.18 -1.97 -6.66
CA VAL A 97 -3.96 -3.38 -6.25
C VAL A 97 -3.74 -4.29 -7.46
N GLU A 98 -4.49 -4.11 -8.54
CA GLU A 98 -4.25 -4.79 -9.82
C GLU A 98 -2.88 -4.41 -10.40
N GLY A 99 -2.50 -3.13 -10.28
CA GLY A 99 -1.19 -2.60 -10.69
C GLY A 99 0.00 -3.22 -9.96
N LEU A 100 -0.14 -3.51 -8.66
CA LEU A 100 0.87 -4.25 -7.88
C LEU A 100 1.15 -5.62 -8.48
N GLN A 101 0.08 -6.35 -8.88
CA GLN A 101 0.22 -7.71 -9.43
C GLN A 101 0.94 -7.76 -10.77
N ILE A 102 0.78 -6.71 -11.60
CA ILE A 102 1.39 -6.63 -12.93
C ILE A 102 2.64 -5.74 -12.96
N GLY A 103 3.05 -5.17 -11.82
CA GLY A 103 4.27 -4.38 -11.68
C GLY A 103 4.22 -2.97 -12.27
N THR A 104 3.03 -2.38 -12.44
CA THR A 104 2.85 -0.97 -12.86
C THR A 104 2.78 0.00 -11.70
N VAL A 105 2.50 -0.51 -10.51
CA VAL A 105 2.55 0.18 -9.21
C VAL A 105 3.49 -0.61 -8.32
N ASP A 106 4.40 0.07 -7.64
CA ASP A 106 5.39 -0.57 -6.77
C ASP A 106 4.83 -0.75 -5.35
N MET A 107 4.05 0.22 -4.86
CA MET A 107 3.47 0.25 -3.52
C MET A 107 2.16 1.04 -3.53
N CYS A 108 1.22 0.69 -2.67
CA CYS A 108 0.03 1.51 -2.46
C CYS A 108 -0.47 1.42 -1.01
N SER A 109 -1.18 2.47 -0.59
CA SER A 109 -1.93 2.54 0.65
C SER A 109 -3.42 2.54 0.30
N VAL A 110 -4.10 1.47 0.67
CA VAL A 110 -5.51 1.23 0.28
C VAL A 110 -6.32 0.71 1.45
N ALA A 111 -7.62 0.93 1.42
CA ALA A 111 -8.52 0.33 2.39
C ALA A 111 -8.59 -1.20 2.19
N ASN A 112 -8.78 -1.96 3.29
CA ASN A 112 -8.87 -3.42 3.30
C ASN A 112 -9.86 -3.97 2.28
N LEU A 113 -10.99 -3.28 2.09
CA LEU A 113 -12.03 -3.68 1.12
C LEU A 113 -11.50 -3.89 -0.31
N SER A 114 -10.39 -3.23 -0.66
CA SER A 114 -9.76 -3.38 -1.98
C SER A 114 -8.97 -4.68 -2.09
N LEU A 115 -8.55 -5.30 -0.98
CA LEU A 115 -7.88 -6.61 -0.93
C LEU A 115 -8.87 -7.77 -0.97
N SER A 116 -10.07 -7.62 -0.39
CA SER A 116 -11.06 -8.70 -0.32
C SER A 116 -11.55 -9.20 -1.69
N GLY A 117 -11.41 -8.38 -2.74
CA GLY A 117 -11.65 -8.80 -4.12
C GLY A 117 -10.58 -9.75 -4.69
N PHE A 118 -9.41 -9.83 -4.07
CA PHE A 118 -8.28 -10.69 -4.46
C PHE A 118 -8.13 -11.89 -3.52
N ASP A 119 -8.49 -11.70 -2.25
CA ASP A 119 -8.58 -12.76 -1.26
C ASP A 119 -9.79 -12.53 -0.31
N GLU A 120 -10.81 -13.38 -0.46
CA GLU A 120 -12.07 -13.28 0.28
C GLU A 120 -11.89 -13.35 1.81
N SER A 121 -10.78 -13.94 2.31
CA SER A 121 -10.50 -14.01 3.74
C SER A 121 -10.36 -12.62 4.38
N PHE A 122 -9.90 -11.62 3.62
CA PHE A 122 -9.81 -10.23 4.07
C PHE A 122 -11.19 -9.55 4.20
N GLY A 123 -12.22 -10.08 3.56
CA GLY A 123 -13.59 -9.57 3.67
C GLY A 123 -14.17 -9.63 5.09
N VAL A 124 -13.62 -10.49 5.96
CA VAL A 124 -14.07 -10.57 7.36
C VAL A 124 -13.90 -9.24 8.10
N PHE A 125 -12.87 -8.47 7.78
CA PHE A 125 -12.61 -7.17 8.41
C PHE A 125 -13.56 -6.06 7.96
N ASP A 126 -14.30 -6.30 6.89
CA ASP A 126 -15.27 -5.35 6.33
C ASP A 126 -16.71 -5.66 6.76
N LEU A 127 -16.93 -6.73 7.56
CA LEU A 127 -18.25 -7.07 8.07
C LEU A 127 -18.76 -5.98 9.02
N PRO A 128 -20.03 -5.55 8.86
CA PRO A 128 -20.62 -4.59 9.77
C PRO A 128 -20.54 -5.05 11.22
N TYR A 129 -20.15 -4.15 12.13
CA TYR A 129 -20.06 -4.39 13.58
C TYR A 129 -19.14 -5.55 14.00
N PHE A 130 -18.19 -5.94 13.15
CA PHE A 130 -17.23 -7.01 13.47
C PHE A 130 -16.29 -6.62 14.61
N PHE A 131 -15.90 -5.34 14.70
CA PHE A 131 -15.12 -4.80 15.79
C PHE A 131 -15.92 -3.80 16.61
N ASP A 132 -15.90 -3.95 17.93
CA ASP A 132 -16.51 -2.99 18.85
C ASP A 132 -15.63 -1.76 19.07
N THR A 133 -14.31 -1.96 19.07
CA THR A 133 -13.31 -0.90 19.29
C THR A 133 -12.11 -1.04 18.34
N ALA A 134 -11.37 0.05 18.17
CA ALA A 134 -10.09 0.01 17.44
C ALA A 134 -9.06 -0.91 18.14
N GLU A 135 -9.10 -0.99 19.49
CA GLU A 135 -8.23 -1.87 20.25
C GLU A 135 -8.49 -3.34 19.93
N ASP A 136 -9.76 -3.74 19.74
CA ASP A 136 -10.10 -5.11 19.35
C ASP A 136 -9.61 -5.43 17.94
N ALA A 137 -9.68 -4.47 17.02
CA ALA A 137 -9.09 -4.63 15.71
C ALA A 137 -7.57 -4.84 15.78
N TYR A 138 -6.85 -4.01 16.54
CA TYR A 138 -5.41 -4.17 16.70
C TYR A 138 -5.01 -5.50 17.34
N LYS A 139 -5.79 -6.07 18.27
CA LYS A 139 -5.53 -7.40 18.83
C LYS A 139 -5.48 -8.50 17.76
N ILE A 140 -6.30 -8.35 16.72
CA ILE A 140 -6.30 -9.28 15.59
C ILE A 140 -5.17 -8.95 14.60
N LEU A 141 -5.00 -7.69 14.25
CA LEU A 141 -3.99 -7.25 13.28
C LEU A 141 -2.55 -7.48 13.78
N ASP A 142 -2.34 -7.44 15.11
CA ASP A 142 -1.05 -7.74 15.74
C ASP A 142 -0.87 -9.24 16.06
N SER A 143 -1.87 -10.09 15.79
CA SER A 143 -1.80 -11.51 16.11
C SER A 143 -0.87 -12.29 15.17
N GLU A 144 -0.30 -13.39 15.69
CA GLU A 144 0.46 -14.36 14.87
C GLU A 144 -0.40 -14.91 13.71
N TYR A 145 -1.71 -15.09 13.92
CA TYR A 145 -2.58 -15.58 12.85
C TYR A 145 -2.65 -14.61 11.66
N PHE A 146 -2.81 -13.31 11.92
CA PHE A 146 -2.82 -12.32 10.86
C PHE A 146 -1.47 -12.22 10.16
N ASN A 147 -0.38 -12.11 10.94
CA ASN A 147 0.95 -11.84 10.41
C ASN A 147 1.64 -13.09 9.81
N ASP A 148 1.45 -14.27 10.41
CA ASP A 148 2.16 -15.49 10.02
C ASP A 148 1.31 -16.44 9.15
N VAL A 149 -0.02 -16.21 9.08
CA VAL A 149 -0.92 -17.05 8.29
C VAL A 149 -1.61 -16.26 7.18
N MET A 150 -2.36 -15.21 7.52
CA MET A 150 -3.16 -14.49 6.52
C MET A 150 -2.30 -13.68 5.55
N CYS A 151 -1.34 -12.89 6.04
CA CYS A 151 -0.47 -12.09 5.17
C CYS A 151 0.41 -12.94 4.25
N PRO A 152 1.06 -14.03 4.70
CA PRO A 152 1.77 -14.93 3.80
C PRO A 152 0.88 -15.63 2.78
N ALA A 153 -0.34 -16.06 3.16
CA ALA A 153 -1.30 -16.68 2.23
C ALA A 153 -1.72 -15.71 1.12
N LEU A 154 -1.97 -14.44 1.44
CA LEU A 154 -2.21 -13.39 0.44
C LEU A 154 -1.01 -13.26 -0.50
N ALA A 155 0.21 -13.20 0.05
CA ALA A 155 1.42 -13.04 -0.75
C ALA A 155 1.65 -14.25 -1.69
N GLU A 156 1.40 -15.47 -1.23
CA GLU A 156 1.49 -16.68 -2.06
C GLU A 156 0.45 -16.67 -3.20
N LYS A 157 -0.78 -16.26 -2.90
CA LYS A 157 -1.90 -16.27 -3.84
C LYS A 157 -1.81 -15.15 -4.89
N THR A 158 -1.36 -13.97 -4.50
CA THR A 158 -1.49 -12.75 -5.29
C THR A 158 -0.16 -12.08 -5.67
N GLY A 159 0.94 -12.44 -5.02
CA GLY A 159 2.23 -11.75 -5.10
C GLY A 159 2.29 -10.45 -4.28
N ILE A 160 1.19 -10.05 -3.62
CA ILE A 160 1.10 -8.81 -2.85
C ILE A 160 1.55 -9.05 -1.41
N ARG A 161 2.46 -8.23 -0.92
CA ARG A 161 2.94 -8.28 0.48
C ARG A 161 2.40 -7.09 1.26
N ILE A 162 1.76 -7.36 2.40
CA ILE A 162 1.39 -6.34 3.38
C ILE A 162 2.63 -5.96 4.17
N LEU A 163 2.94 -4.67 4.24
CA LEU A 163 4.06 -4.11 5.00
C LEU A 163 3.62 -3.53 6.34
N GLY A 164 2.37 -3.09 6.43
CA GLY A 164 1.80 -2.54 7.65
C GLY A 164 0.31 -2.35 7.51
N VAL A 165 -0.37 -2.23 8.63
CA VAL A 165 -1.82 -2.01 8.72
C VAL A 165 -2.13 -0.95 9.76
N GLY A 166 -3.25 -0.25 9.57
CA GLY A 166 -3.76 0.73 10.52
C GLY A 166 -5.28 0.71 10.58
N VAL A 167 -5.84 1.19 11.68
CA VAL A 167 -7.29 1.32 11.87
C VAL A 167 -7.71 2.75 11.55
N GLY A 168 -8.49 2.93 10.48
CA GLY A 168 -8.93 4.24 10.00
C GLY A 168 -10.15 4.81 10.74
N GLY A 169 -10.77 4.06 11.67
CA GLY A 169 -11.94 4.47 12.41
C GLY A 169 -13.25 3.87 11.85
N TYR A 170 -14.39 4.46 12.26
CA TYR A 170 -15.71 3.97 11.91
C TYR A 170 -16.23 4.60 10.63
N ARG A 171 -16.94 3.81 9.84
CA ARG A 171 -17.60 4.31 8.62
C ARG A 171 -18.91 5.02 8.99
N ASN A 172 -19.13 6.13 8.33
CA ASN A 172 -20.29 7.00 8.54
C ASN A 172 -20.93 7.34 7.20
N ILE A 173 -22.22 7.70 7.23
CA ILE A 173 -22.95 8.16 6.05
C ILE A 173 -22.98 9.68 6.06
N ALA A 174 -22.47 10.29 4.99
CA ALA A 174 -22.63 11.71 4.72
C ALA A 174 -23.55 11.91 3.51
N CYS A 175 -24.61 12.70 3.65
CA CYS A 175 -25.56 12.94 2.57
C CYS A 175 -26.13 14.37 2.61
N ASN A 176 -26.73 14.78 1.49
CA ASN A 176 -27.35 16.10 1.31
C ASN A 176 -28.80 16.18 1.82
N LYS A 177 -29.33 15.11 2.40
CA LYS A 177 -30.70 15.04 2.96
C LYS A 177 -30.66 14.74 4.44
N THR A 178 -31.63 15.25 5.18
CA THR A 178 -31.79 14.92 6.59
C THR A 178 -32.33 13.49 6.73
N ILE A 179 -31.67 12.68 7.54
CA ILE A 179 -32.11 11.32 7.93
C ILE A 179 -32.67 11.41 9.33
N THR A 180 -33.91 10.98 9.50
CA THR A 180 -34.62 10.97 10.79
C THR A 180 -35.03 9.57 11.22
N SER A 181 -35.11 8.65 10.27
CA SER A 181 -35.46 7.26 10.47
C SER A 181 -34.77 6.35 9.45
N ILE A 182 -34.80 5.05 9.68
CA ILE A 182 -34.24 4.06 8.75
C ILE A 182 -35.03 4.04 7.42
N ASP A 183 -36.30 4.41 7.44
CA ASP A 183 -37.15 4.44 6.24
C ASP A 183 -36.69 5.50 5.24
N ASP A 184 -35.98 6.55 5.69
CA ASP A 184 -35.44 7.60 4.84
C ASP A 184 -34.36 7.07 3.89
N PHE A 185 -33.70 5.94 4.23
CA PHE A 185 -32.66 5.32 3.42
C PHE A 185 -33.14 4.94 2.02
N ASN A 186 -34.41 4.49 1.89
CA ASN A 186 -35.00 4.08 0.62
C ASN A 186 -35.04 5.20 -0.44
N SER A 187 -34.92 6.45 0.00
CA SER A 187 -34.96 7.64 -0.86
C SER A 187 -33.57 8.15 -1.27
N LEU A 188 -32.51 7.50 -0.78
CA LEU A 188 -31.13 7.97 -0.91
C LEU A 188 -30.35 7.10 -1.88
N LYS A 189 -29.73 7.77 -2.85
CA LYS A 189 -28.67 7.18 -3.69
C LYS A 189 -27.34 7.45 -3.03
N ILE A 190 -26.67 6.41 -2.56
CA ILE A 190 -25.35 6.59 -1.95
C ILE A 190 -24.26 5.91 -2.75
N ARG A 191 -23.11 6.53 -2.75
CA ARG A 191 -21.90 5.89 -3.24
C ARG A 191 -21.41 4.89 -2.21
N VAL A 192 -21.10 3.71 -2.67
CA VAL A 192 -20.31 2.71 -1.92
C VAL A 192 -19.03 2.40 -2.69
N PRO A 193 -17.99 1.85 -2.05
CA PRO A 193 -16.79 1.42 -2.76
C PRO A 193 -17.08 0.26 -3.71
N GLN A 194 -16.14 -0.02 -4.61
CA GLN A 194 -16.24 -1.09 -5.62
C GLN A 194 -16.02 -2.48 -4.98
N ASN A 195 -16.93 -2.84 -4.08
CA ASN A 195 -16.88 -4.08 -3.31
C ASN A 195 -18.32 -4.60 -3.11
N SER A 196 -18.58 -5.87 -3.45
CA SER A 196 -19.91 -6.48 -3.38
C SER A 196 -20.47 -6.55 -1.97
N LEU A 197 -19.62 -6.80 -0.96
CA LEU A 197 -20.04 -6.86 0.44
C LEU A 197 -20.65 -5.53 0.92
N TYR A 198 -20.08 -4.40 0.46
CA TYR A 198 -20.63 -3.08 0.75
C TYR A 198 -21.96 -2.84 0.00
N VAL A 199 -22.04 -3.25 -1.27
CA VAL A 199 -23.30 -3.17 -2.02
C VAL A 199 -24.39 -3.93 -1.29
N ASP A 200 -24.14 -5.21 -0.95
CA ASP A 200 -25.13 -6.07 -0.28
C ASP A 200 -25.53 -5.52 1.10
N ALA A 201 -24.56 -5.03 1.89
CA ALA A 201 -24.83 -4.49 3.21
C ALA A 201 -25.70 -3.22 3.18
N TYR A 202 -25.39 -2.28 2.27
CA TYR A 202 -26.15 -1.03 2.17
C TYR A 202 -27.48 -1.18 1.44
N ASP A 203 -27.59 -2.08 0.46
CA ASP A 203 -28.87 -2.46 -0.17
C ASP A 203 -29.79 -3.12 0.86
N ALA A 204 -29.28 -3.97 1.76
CA ALA A 204 -30.04 -4.56 2.84
C ALA A 204 -30.58 -3.53 3.85
N LEU A 205 -29.90 -2.39 4.00
CA LEU A 205 -30.38 -1.25 4.80
C LEU A 205 -31.44 -0.40 4.05
N GLY A 206 -31.65 -0.63 2.76
CA GLY A 206 -32.65 0.06 1.94
C GLY A 206 -32.11 1.20 1.09
N PHE A 207 -30.78 1.42 1.04
CA PHE A 207 -30.20 2.43 0.15
C PHE A 207 -30.25 2.00 -1.32
N GLN A 208 -30.21 2.98 -2.22
CA GLN A 208 -29.92 2.76 -3.62
C GLN A 208 -28.42 2.94 -3.83
N THR A 209 -27.67 1.85 -3.93
CA THR A 209 -26.21 1.91 -4.02
C THR A 209 -25.71 2.20 -5.44
N THR A 210 -24.60 2.91 -5.53
CA THR A 210 -23.83 3.14 -6.75
C THR A 210 -22.35 3.00 -6.44
N THR A 211 -21.65 2.11 -7.13
CA THR A 211 -20.22 1.92 -6.92
C THR A 211 -19.40 2.93 -7.72
N MET A 212 -18.42 3.58 -7.08
CA MET A 212 -17.41 4.41 -7.74
C MET A 212 -16.16 4.55 -6.87
N ALA A 213 -15.04 4.93 -7.48
CA ALA A 213 -13.80 5.22 -6.76
C ALA A 213 -13.99 6.43 -5.83
N ILE A 214 -13.21 6.49 -4.73
CA ILE A 214 -13.32 7.61 -3.78
C ILE A 214 -12.97 8.95 -4.44
N SER A 215 -12.02 8.98 -5.35
CA SER A 215 -11.64 10.17 -6.12
C SER A 215 -12.75 10.75 -6.99
N GLU A 216 -13.78 9.96 -7.32
CA GLU A 216 -14.92 10.37 -8.17
C GLU A 216 -16.11 10.91 -7.35
N VAL A 217 -16.12 10.72 -6.03
CA VAL A 217 -17.28 11.02 -5.17
C VAL A 217 -17.68 12.48 -5.22
N VAL A 218 -16.72 13.41 -5.16
CA VAL A 218 -17.01 14.85 -5.20
C VAL A 218 -17.71 15.24 -6.51
N ALA A 219 -17.24 14.71 -7.63
CA ALA A 219 -17.89 14.95 -8.92
C ALA A 219 -19.29 14.31 -8.99
N GLY A 220 -19.46 13.11 -8.44
CA GLY A 220 -20.75 12.44 -8.34
C GLY A 220 -21.79 13.21 -7.54
N LEU A 221 -21.39 13.81 -6.40
CA LEU A 221 -22.24 14.68 -5.59
C LEU A 221 -22.61 15.97 -6.32
N GLN A 222 -21.63 16.61 -6.96
CA GLN A 222 -21.85 17.86 -7.72
C GLN A 222 -22.80 17.66 -8.91
N GLN A 223 -22.73 16.52 -9.56
CA GLN A 223 -23.58 16.16 -10.70
C GLN A 223 -24.95 15.60 -10.28
N GLY A 224 -25.16 15.33 -8.98
CA GLY A 224 -26.39 14.70 -8.49
C GLY A 224 -26.54 13.23 -8.87
N THR A 225 -25.46 12.57 -9.25
CA THR A 225 -25.44 11.11 -9.52
C THR A 225 -25.71 10.32 -8.24
N VAL A 226 -25.21 10.81 -7.11
CA VAL A 226 -25.45 10.31 -5.76
C VAL A 226 -25.86 11.44 -4.82
N ASP A 227 -26.66 11.11 -3.82
CA ASP A 227 -27.11 12.02 -2.77
C ASP A 227 -26.13 12.07 -1.58
N GLY A 228 -25.27 11.06 -1.47
CA GLY A 228 -24.33 10.90 -0.36
C GLY A 228 -23.34 9.78 -0.61
N PHE A 229 -22.55 9.50 0.40
CA PHE A 229 -21.53 8.45 0.39
C PHE A 229 -21.29 7.93 1.81
N GLU A 230 -20.75 6.75 1.91
CA GLU A 230 -20.21 6.22 3.15
C GLU A 230 -18.67 6.34 3.16
N MET A 231 -18.11 6.69 4.28
CA MET A 231 -16.67 6.86 4.46
C MET A 231 -16.27 6.77 5.92
N MET A 232 -15.02 6.43 6.17
CA MET A 232 -14.43 6.60 7.51
C MET A 232 -14.31 8.09 7.81
N ILE A 233 -14.69 8.48 9.03
CA ILE A 233 -14.36 9.79 9.58
C ILE A 233 -13.28 9.55 10.62
N THR A 234 -12.07 9.92 10.28
CA THR A 234 -10.96 9.90 11.24
C THR A 234 -11.14 11.08 12.19
N PRO A 235 -11.27 10.85 13.51
CA PRO A 235 -11.28 11.96 14.46
C PRO A 235 -9.94 12.70 14.34
N LEU A 236 -9.99 13.97 13.99
CA LEU A 236 -8.86 14.88 14.13
C LEU A 236 -8.75 15.21 15.63
N TYR A 237 -7.80 14.62 16.33
CA TYR A 237 -7.44 14.99 17.71
C TYR A 237 -6.23 15.93 17.70
#